data_28fc991f9b4c366f183113a80b45bf64
#
_entry.id   28fc991f9b4c366f183113a80b45bf64
#
_cell.length_a   1.000
_cell.length_b   1.000
_cell.length_c   1.000
_cell.angle_alpha   90.00
_cell.angle_beta   90.00
_cell.angle_gamma   90.00
#
_symmetry.space_group_name_H-M   'P 1'
#
loop_
_entity.id
_entity.type
_entity.pdbx_description
1 polymer ?
#
loop_
_entity_poly.entity_id
_entity_poly.type
_entity_poly.pdbx_seq_one_letter_code
_entity_poly.pdbx_strand_id
1 'polypeptide(L)'
;MEGIQQKVVFLSLYMSYLLSVYTRRSVTFALPEIATSESLDKNQLGMILSGQTLAYAMSKFACGIMMDFVSPRLAMSAGLIASGIACIMFASAHGSLFLFTIFWIMNGLCQGPGWPAAAVIMRKWFRDEQYGTAWSVLSTSMNVAGTCGPLIAAFIITYSHWRYSLLLPGVLAMVFGFIQFFTVRDKPGNYTAEESKKKKTGKEGSQKVISRKELLKLPGYLGVCITFGIVSVVQFGTLQWAPVYLVNELGYSIITGNSFTSSLEIGGICGSLIAGYYSDHLLTQMKDEPCQNVRQYVIAWFASGLVGFLYMLTYCVTNYSSLMWINMIGFGLGMTIYGPISIYGVTAIECAPNEMAGTSHAFAGLFATVGQSMAGLPLSYFAKFWGWRTMFITEILMVVMMAGYLFMYTKSCHVQRETATKPKSD
;
A
#
# COMPACT_ATOMS: atom_id res chain seq x y z
N MET A 1 23.86 7.68 -26.25
CA MET A 1 23.57 6.29 -25.83
C MET A 1 23.09 6.19 -24.40
N GLU A 2 23.64 6.95 -23.43
CA GLU A 2 23.23 6.89 -22.00
C GLU A 2 21.75 7.22 -21.75
N GLY A 3 21.21 8.24 -22.40
CA GLY A 3 19.80 8.60 -22.22
C GLY A 3 18.81 7.53 -22.70
N ILE A 4 19.19 6.73 -23.69
CA ILE A 4 18.36 5.60 -24.15
C ILE A 4 18.44 4.46 -23.14
N GLN A 5 19.63 4.14 -22.63
CA GLN A 5 19.80 3.10 -21.60
C GLN A 5 19.05 3.46 -20.31
N GLN A 6 19.09 4.71 -19.87
CA GLN A 6 18.35 5.19 -18.72
C GLN A 6 16.84 4.99 -18.89
N LYS A 7 16.29 5.33 -20.08
CA LYS A 7 14.88 5.09 -20.39
C LYS A 7 14.52 3.61 -20.41
N VAL A 8 15.37 2.75 -20.98
CA VAL A 8 15.16 1.30 -21.01
C VAL A 8 15.16 0.72 -19.59
N VAL A 9 16.12 1.12 -18.76
CA VAL A 9 16.17 0.67 -17.35
C VAL A 9 14.94 1.14 -16.59
N PHE A 10 14.54 2.41 -16.76
CA PHE A 10 13.35 2.94 -16.10
C PHE A 10 12.07 2.19 -16.50
N LEU A 11 11.86 2.00 -17.82
CA LEU A 11 10.69 1.26 -18.31
C LEU A 11 10.68 -0.18 -17.82
N SER A 12 11.84 -0.83 -17.78
CA SER A 12 11.97 -2.18 -17.25
C SER A 12 11.63 -2.24 -15.76
N LEU A 13 12.08 -1.27 -14.94
CA LEU A 13 11.71 -1.18 -13.52
C LEU A 13 10.22 -0.94 -13.34
N TYR A 14 9.63 -0.05 -14.15
CA TYR A 14 8.22 0.25 -14.13
C TYR A 14 7.36 -0.98 -14.40
N MET A 15 7.65 -1.68 -15.50
CA MET A 15 6.91 -2.89 -15.89
C MET A 15 7.11 -4.03 -14.88
N SER A 16 8.33 -4.20 -14.36
CA SER A 16 8.61 -5.22 -13.33
C SER A 16 7.81 -4.98 -12.06
N TYR A 17 7.75 -3.72 -11.61
CA TYR A 17 7.02 -3.41 -10.40
C TYR A 17 5.50 -3.48 -10.61
N LEU A 18 5.01 -3.06 -11.78
CA LEU A 18 3.62 -3.25 -12.18
C LEU A 18 3.22 -4.73 -12.12
N LEU A 19 4.04 -5.61 -12.73
CA LEU A 19 3.77 -7.06 -12.74
C LEU A 19 3.91 -7.68 -11.34
N SER A 20 4.86 -7.22 -10.53
CA SER A 20 4.95 -7.63 -9.11
C SER A 20 3.67 -7.31 -8.34
N VAL A 21 3.11 -6.11 -8.52
CA VAL A 21 1.86 -5.72 -7.85
C VAL A 21 0.69 -6.51 -8.41
N TYR A 22 0.64 -6.71 -9.73
CA TYR A 22 -0.42 -7.48 -10.35
C TYR A 22 -0.43 -8.95 -9.85
N THR A 23 0.71 -9.64 -9.83
CA THR A 23 0.80 -11.00 -9.28
C THR A 23 0.41 -11.04 -7.81
N ARG A 24 0.86 -10.08 -7.00
CA ARG A 24 0.55 -10.02 -5.57
C ARG A 24 -0.94 -9.86 -5.27
N ARG A 25 -1.67 -9.15 -6.11
CA ARG A 25 -3.11 -8.86 -5.92
C ARG A 25 -4.02 -9.82 -6.71
N SER A 26 -3.50 -10.69 -7.55
CA SER A 26 -4.29 -11.52 -8.46
C SER A 26 -5.28 -12.44 -7.74
N VAL A 27 -4.89 -13.02 -6.59
CA VAL A 27 -5.82 -13.81 -5.75
C VAL A 27 -6.95 -12.94 -5.21
N THR A 28 -6.67 -11.70 -4.79
CA THR A 28 -7.71 -10.78 -4.30
C THR A 28 -8.75 -10.46 -5.38
N PHE A 29 -8.33 -10.32 -6.65
CA PHE A 29 -9.24 -10.05 -7.77
C PHE A 29 -10.13 -11.24 -8.13
N ALA A 30 -9.66 -12.46 -7.86
CA ALA A 30 -10.41 -13.70 -8.08
C ALA A 30 -11.05 -14.24 -6.79
N LEU A 31 -10.91 -13.56 -5.66
CA LEU A 31 -11.25 -14.07 -4.33
C LEU A 31 -12.71 -14.53 -4.21
N PRO A 32 -13.71 -13.79 -4.74
CA PRO A 32 -15.10 -14.24 -4.69
C PRO A 32 -15.33 -15.58 -5.39
N GLU A 33 -14.69 -15.79 -6.54
CA GLU A 33 -14.82 -17.01 -7.34
C GLU A 33 -14.04 -18.18 -6.74
N ILE A 34 -12.85 -17.91 -6.17
CA ILE A 34 -12.08 -18.91 -5.42
C ILE A 34 -12.88 -19.41 -4.22
N ALA A 35 -13.55 -18.51 -3.49
CA ALA A 35 -14.39 -18.85 -2.34
C ALA A 35 -15.47 -19.86 -2.70
N THR A 36 -16.17 -19.64 -3.81
CA THR A 36 -17.28 -20.49 -4.27
C THR A 36 -16.79 -21.78 -4.90
N SER A 37 -15.83 -21.71 -5.83
CA SER A 37 -15.35 -22.88 -6.59
C SER A 37 -14.56 -23.88 -5.75
N GLU A 38 -13.79 -23.41 -4.75
CA GLU A 38 -12.99 -24.27 -3.86
C GLU A 38 -13.69 -24.49 -2.49
N SER A 39 -14.92 -23.97 -2.30
CA SER A 39 -15.70 -24.08 -1.06
C SER A 39 -14.95 -23.62 0.18
N LEU A 40 -14.14 -22.55 0.05
CA LEU A 40 -13.35 -21.99 1.14
C LEU A 40 -14.18 -21.00 1.96
N ASP A 41 -14.09 -21.14 3.28
CA ASP A 41 -14.75 -20.20 4.19
C ASP A 41 -13.96 -18.86 4.33
N LYS A 42 -14.64 -17.85 4.89
CA LYS A 42 -14.06 -16.50 5.07
C LYS A 42 -12.76 -16.51 5.86
N ASN A 43 -12.63 -17.36 6.88
CA ASN A 43 -11.41 -17.43 7.70
C ASN A 43 -10.26 -18.10 6.94
N GLN A 44 -10.55 -19.11 6.13
CA GLN A 44 -9.55 -19.76 5.27
C GLN A 44 -8.99 -18.78 4.23
N LEU A 45 -9.86 -18.00 3.60
CA LEU A 45 -9.45 -16.91 2.70
C LEU A 45 -8.62 -15.86 3.45
N GLY A 46 -9.08 -15.43 4.63
CA GLY A 46 -8.37 -14.48 5.48
C GLY A 46 -6.97 -14.97 5.88
N MET A 47 -6.82 -16.29 6.16
CA MET A 47 -5.53 -16.91 6.47
C MET A 47 -4.57 -16.85 5.27
N ILE A 48 -5.04 -17.16 4.07
CA ILE A 48 -4.26 -17.06 2.83
C ILE A 48 -3.77 -15.62 2.64
N LEU A 49 -4.65 -14.62 2.76
CA LEU A 49 -4.33 -13.21 2.55
C LEU A 49 -3.38 -12.65 3.62
N SER A 50 -3.64 -12.93 4.90
CA SER A 50 -2.77 -12.49 5.99
C SER A 50 -1.40 -13.14 5.94
N GLY A 51 -1.34 -14.44 5.62
CA GLY A 51 -0.09 -15.18 5.46
C GLY A 51 0.81 -14.55 4.39
N GLN A 52 0.25 -14.22 3.24
CA GLN A 52 0.97 -13.57 2.15
C GLN A 52 1.46 -12.17 2.55
N THR A 53 0.60 -11.36 3.15
CA THR A 53 0.93 -9.98 3.53
C THR A 53 2.05 -9.95 4.58
N LEU A 54 1.99 -10.84 5.57
CA LEU A 54 3.03 -10.98 6.60
C LEU A 54 4.36 -11.47 6.00
N ALA A 55 4.31 -12.48 5.12
CA ALA A 55 5.48 -12.99 4.43
C ALA A 55 6.15 -11.92 3.57
N TYR A 56 5.36 -11.13 2.82
CA TYR A 56 5.85 -9.98 2.06
C TYR A 56 6.54 -8.93 2.94
N ALA A 57 5.93 -8.59 4.09
CA ALA A 57 6.49 -7.62 5.02
C ALA A 57 7.85 -8.06 5.57
N MET A 58 7.94 -9.32 6.02
CA MET A 58 9.19 -9.90 6.54
C MET A 58 10.26 -9.95 5.46
N SER A 59 9.91 -10.41 4.27
CA SER A 59 10.84 -10.48 3.14
C SER A 59 11.31 -9.10 2.68
N LYS A 60 10.41 -8.12 2.59
CA LYS A 60 10.76 -6.75 2.21
C LYS A 60 11.77 -6.14 3.18
N PHE A 61 11.60 -6.37 4.49
CA PHE A 61 12.54 -5.91 5.50
C PHE A 61 13.90 -6.59 5.37
N ALA A 62 13.92 -7.91 5.27
CA ALA A 62 15.16 -8.69 5.11
C ALA A 62 15.89 -8.31 3.81
N CYS A 63 15.17 -8.22 2.71
CA CYS A 63 15.73 -7.83 1.41
C CYS A 63 16.24 -6.38 1.40
N GLY A 64 15.64 -5.47 2.16
CA GLY A 64 16.16 -4.12 2.32
C GLY A 64 17.59 -4.10 2.85
N ILE A 65 17.90 -4.98 3.81
CA ILE A 65 19.26 -5.17 4.36
C ILE A 65 20.17 -5.90 3.35
N MET A 66 19.62 -6.91 2.66
CA MET A 66 20.40 -7.71 1.70
C MET A 66 20.86 -6.92 0.46
N MET A 67 20.18 -5.81 0.10
CA MET A 67 20.53 -4.99 -1.07
C MET A 67 21.94 -4.37 -0.99
N ASP A 68 22.55 -4.34 0.17
CA ASP A 68 23.94 -3.89 0.33
C ASP A 68 24.97 -4.97 -0.14
N PHE A 69 24.58 -6.24 -0.19
CA PHE A 69 25.45 -7.39 -0.45
C PHE A 69 25.13 -8.12 -1.74
N VAL A 70 23.91 -7.98 -2.25
CA VAL A 70 23.41 -8.70 -3.44
C VAL A 70 23.16 -7.70 -4.57
N SER A 71 23.39 -8.14 -5.83
CA SER A 71 23.05 -7.34 -7.01
C SER A 71 21.54 -7.07 -7.03
N PRO A 72 21.11 -5.78 -7.00
CA PRO A 72 19.69 -5.42 -7.03
C PRO A 72 18.98 -5.96 -8.28
N ARG A 73 19.66 -5.97 -9.43
CA ARG A 73 19.15 -6.54 -10.67
C ARG A 73 18.80 -8.02 -10.51
N LEU A 74 19.74 -8.81 -9.96
CA LEU A 74 19.54 -10.26 -9.76
C LEU A 74 18.39 -10.51 -8.78
N ALA A 75 18.38 -9.80 -7.63
CA ALA A 75 17.37 -9.96 -6.62
C ALA A 75 15.97 -9.64 -7.13
N MET A 76 15.82 -8.55 -7.89
CA MET A 76 14.52 -8.13 -8.44
C MET A 76 14.05 -9.10 -9.54
N SER A 77 14.93 -9.52 -10.46
CA SER A 77 14.57 -10.46 -11.53
C SER A 77 14.21 -11.84 -10.98
N ALA A 78 15.02 -12.37 -10.06
CA ALA A 78 14.75 -13.66 -9.41
C ALA A 78 13.45 -13.62 -8.58
N GLY A 79 13.23 -12.53 -7.83
CA GLY A 79 11.99 -12.32 -7.07
C GLY A 79 10.75 -12.28 -7.97
N LEU A 80 10.82 -11.59 -9.12
CA LEU A 80 9.72 -11.51 -10.07
C LEU A 80 9.41 -12.87 -10.71
N ILE A 81 10.45 -13.61 -11.14
CA ILE A 81 10.29 -14.97 -11.69
C ILE A 81 9.70 -15.92 -10.66
N ALA A 82 10.26 -15.93 -9.44
CA ALA A 82 9.81 -16.82 -8.39
C ALA A 82 8.37 -16.49 -7.93
N SER A 83 7.98 -15.20 -7.88
CA SER A 83 6.61 -14.80 -7.58
C SER A 83 5.64 -15.24 -8.69
N GLY A 84 6.07 -15.20 -9.95
CA GLY A 84 5.30 -15.71 -11.07
C GLY A 84 5.08 -17.23 -10.98
N ILE A 85 6.13 -18.00 -10.65
CA ILE A 85 6.06 -19.44 -10.42
C ILE A 85 5.07 -19.74 -9.27
N ALA A 86 5.19 -19.05 -8.13
CA ALA A 86 4.30 -19.23 -7.00
C ALA A 86 2.83 -18.94 -7.37
N CYS A 87 2.58 -17.95 -8.22
CA CYS A 87 1.24 -17.62 -8.72
C CYS A 87 0.68 -18.75 -9.60
N ILE A 88 1.50 -19.33 -10.48
CA ILE A 88 1.14 -20.48 -11.33
C ILE A 88 0.86 -21.72 -10.46
N MET A 89 1.71 -21.99 -9.46
CA MET A 89 1.51 -23.10 -8.52
C MET A 89 0.21 -22.96 -7.74
N PHE A 90 -0.12 -21.75 -7.29
CA PHE A 90 -1.41 -21.47 -6.66
C PHE A 90 -2.58 -21.78 -7.60
N ALA A 91 -2.50 -21.30 -8.85
CA ALA A 91 -3.54 -21.55 -9.86
C ALA A 91 -3.70 -23.03 -10.21
N SER A 92 -2.64 -23.83 -10.07
CA SER A 92 -2.64 -25.28 -10.34
C SER A 92 -3.04 -26.12 -9.13
N ALA A 93 -3.14 -25.53 -7.93
CA ALA A 93 -3.57 -26.25 -6.75
C ALA A 93 -5.08 -26.58 -6.79
N HIS A 94 -5.44 -27.71 -6.20
CA HIS A 94 -6.83 -28.18 -6.12
C HIS A 94 -7.15 -28.64 -4.70
N GLY A 95 -8.30 -28.20 -4.16
CA GLY A 95 -8.93 -28.75 -2.98
C GLY A 95 -8.13 -28.73 -1.67
N SER A 96 -6.95 -28.11 -1.63
CA SER A 96 -6.07 -28.11 -0.46
C SER A 96 -5.77 -26.70 0.04
N LEU A 97 -6.38 -26.35 1.17
CA LEU A 97 -6.10 -25.09 1.86
C LEU A 97 -4.60 -24.91 2.16
N PHE A 98 -3.92 -26.00 2.52
CA PHE A 98 -2.48 -25.97 2.79
C PHE A 98 -1.67 -25.54 1.55
N LEU A 99 -1.96 -26.11 0.37
CA LEU A 99 -1.28 -25.75 -0.87
C LEU A 99 -1.55 -24.29 -1.27
N PHE A 100 -2.81 -23.84 -1.20
CA PHE A 100 -3.16 -22.44 -1.45
C PHE A 100 -2.39 -21.50 -0.52
N THR A 101 -2.36 -21.82 0.77
CA THR A 101 -1.68 -20.99 1.77
C THR A 101 -0.18 -20.95 1.56
N ILE A 102 0.49 -22.10 1.36
CA ILE A 102 1.94 -22.15 1.22
C ILE A 102 2.41 -21.47 -0.07
N PHE A 103 1.73 -21.68 -1.19
CA PHE A 103 2.11 -21.03 -2.45
C PHE A 103 1.87 -19.53 -2.39
N TRP A 104 0.85 -19.07 -1.67
CA TRP A 104 0.60 -17.65 -1.53
C TRP A 104 1.59 -16.97 -0.57
N ILE A 105 1.99 -17.65 0.50
CA ILE A 105 3.11 -17.23 1.38
C ILE A 105 4.41 -17.15 0.55
N MET A 106 4.71 -18.15 -0.29
CA MET A 106 5.88 -18.12 -1.18
C MET A 106 5.84 -16.93 -2.13
N ASN A 107 4.66 -16.60 -2.71
CA ASN A 107 4.50 -15.40 -3.52
C ASN A 107 4.91 -14.15 -2.74
N GLY A 108 4.44 -13.99 -1.50
CA GLY A 108 4.80 -12.87 -0.62
C GLY A 108 6.30 -12.77 -0.35
N LEU A 109 6.94 -13.91 -0.01
CA LEU A 109 8.39 -13.96 0.24
C LEU A 109 9.20 -13.55 -1.00
N CYS A 110 8.82 -14.04 -2.17
CA CYS A 110 9.54 -13.77 -3.42
C CYS A 110 9.45 -12.31 -3.87
N GLN A 111 8.45 -11.54 -3.43
CA GLN A 111 8.25 -10.15 -3.81
C GLN A 111 9.01 -9.13 -2.95
N GLY A 112 9.62 -9.57 -1.83
CA GLY A 112 10.35 -8.69 -0.93
C GLY A 112 11.43 -7.82 -1.60
N PRO A 113 12.24 -8.33 -2.52
CA PRO A 113 13.31 -7.57 -3.18
C PRO A 113 12.82 -6.43 -4.08
N GLY A 114 11.60 -6.47 -4.61
CA GLY A 114 11.13 -5.61 -5.70
C GLY A 114 11.33 -4.11 -5.44
N TRP A 115 10.77 -3.59 -4.36
CA TRP A 115 10.86 -2.15 -4.04
C TRP A 115 12.26 -1.71 -3.57
N PRO A 116 12.95 -2.44 -2.65
CA PRO A 116 14.32 -2.09 -2.25
C PRO A 116 15.29 -2.09 -3.42
N ALA A 117 15.22 -3.09 -4.30
CA ALA A 117 16.08 -3.18 -5.48
C ALA A 117 15.82 -2.03 -6.46
N ALA A 118 14.55 -1.72 -6.75
CA ALA A 118 14.19 -0.59 -7.58
C ALA A 118 14.75 0.73 -7.02
N ALA A 119 14.65 0.95 -5.70
CA ALA A 119 15.18 2.13 -5.04
C ALA A 119 16.71 2.27 -5.23
N VAL A 120 17.46 1.18 -5.07
CA VAL A 120 18.93 1.19 -5.22
C VAL A 120 19.33 1.43 -6.69
N ILE A 121 18.64 0.80 -7.65
CA ILE A 121 18.92 1.01 -9.09
C ILE A 121 18.60 2.45 -9.49
N MET A 122 17.42 2.94 -9.15
CA MET A 122 16.99 4.30 -9.45
C MET A 122 17.97 5.35 -8.93
N ARG A 123 18.49 5.16 -7.70
CA ARG A 123 19.44 6.08 -7.10
C ARG A 123 20.80 6.14 -7.82
N LYS A 124 21.18 5.08 -8.52
CA LYS A 124 22.42 5.02 -9.30
C LYS A 124 22.23 5.56 -10.73
N TRP A 125 21.01 5.46 -11.29
CA TRP A 125 20.71 5.85 -12.68
C TRP A 125 20.20 7.27 -12.85
N PHE A 126 19.59 7.85 -11.78
CA PHE A 126 19.01 9.19 -11.84
C PHE A 126 19.79 10.17 -10.97
N ARG A 127 19.96 11.41 -11.48
CA ARG A 127 20.53 12.52 -10.73
C ARG A 127 19.54 12.96 -9.65
N ASP A 128 20.03 13.65 -8.62
CA ASP A 128 19.18 14.09 -7.51
C ASP A 128 18.01 14.97 -7.95
N GLU A 129 18.22 15.84 -8.99
CA GLU A 129 17.17 16.70 -9.53
C GLU A 129 16.05 15.92 -10.27
N GLN A 130 16.35 14.74 -10.81
CA GLN A 130 15.43 13.91 -11.58
C GLN A 130 14.80 12.79 -10.75
N TYR A 131 15.45 12.45 -9.62
CA TYR A 131 15.09 11.28 -8.82
C TYR A 131 13.67 11.34 -8.28
N GLY A 132 13.24 12.49 -7.76
CA GLY A 132 11.89 12.67 -7.21
C GLY A 132 10.78 12.43 -8.24
N THR A 133 10.93 13.04 -9.41
CA THR A 133 9.96 12.85 -10.53
C THR A 133 9.93 11.41 -11.01
N ALA A 134 11.10 10.81 -11.25
CA ALA A 134 11.19 9.42 -11.68
C ALA A 134 10.61 8.44 -10.63
N TRP A 135 10.85 8.70 -9.33
CA TRP A 135 10.26 7.92 -8.25
C TRP A 135 8.74 8.01 -8.20
N SER A 136 8.19 9.22 -8.37
CA SER A 136 6.75 9.45 -8.41
C SER A 136 6.11 8.72 -9.59
N VAL A 137 6.72 8.79 -10.77
CA VAL A 137 6.23 8.05 -11.95
C VAL A 137 6.33 6.53 -11.72
N LEU A 138 7.43 6.02 -11.15
CA LEU A 138 7.55 4.59 -10.82
C LEU A 138 6.42 4.14 -9.87
N SER A 139 6.08 4.98 -8.90
CA SER A 139 5.01 4.67 -7.94
C SER A 139 3.63 4.52 -8.59
N THR A 140 3.38 5.18 -9.73
CA THR A 140 2.09 5.02 -10.45
C THR A 140 1.89 3.61 -11.00
N SER A 141 2.95 2.81 -11.15
CA SER A 141 2.83 1.41 -11.58
C SER A 141 1.94 0.57 -10.66
N MET A 142 1.92 0.89 -9.36
CA MET A 142 1.02 0.23 -8.40
C MET A 142 -0.44 0.54 -8.69
N ASN A 143 -0.74 1.80 -8.99
CA ASN A 143 -2.10 2.26 -9.28
C ASN A 143 -2.60 1.69 -10.62
N VAL A 144 -1.72 1.64 -11.63
CA VAL A 144 -2.06 1.03 -12.92
C VAL A 144 -2.37 -0.46 -12.75
N ALA A 145 -1.56 -1.20 -11.98
CA ALA A 145 -1.84 -2.60 -11.68
C ALA A 145 -3.16 -2.77 -10.88
N GLY A 146 -3.41 -1.88 -9.91
CA GLY A 146 -4.63 -1.89 -9.09
C GLY A 146 -5.89 -1.50 -9.86
N THR A 147 -5.77 -0.66 -10.89
CA THR A 147 -6.89 -0.23 -11.73
C THR A 147 -7.19 -1.23 -12.84
N CYS A 148 -6.17 -1.65 -13.59
CA CYS A 148 -6.34 -2.55 -14.75
C CYS A 148 -6.47 -4.02 -14.34
N GLY A 149 -5.76 -4.43 -13.29
CA GLY A 149 -5.72 -5.83 -12.84
C GLY A 149 -7.10 -6.43 -12.54
N PRO A 150 -7.96 -5.79 -11.74
CA PRO A 150 -9.29 -6.29 -11.44
C PRO A 150 -10.16 -6.43 -12.70
N LEU A 151 -10.11 -5.46 -13.63
CA LEU A 151 -10.91 -5.51 -14.88
C LEU A 151 -10.46 -6.65 -15.79
N ILE A 152 -9.14 -6.85 -15.93
CA ILE A 152 -8.58 -7.98 -16.69
C ILE A 152 -8.99 -9.30 -16.05
N ALA A 153 -8.86 -9.41 -14.72
CA ALA A 153 -9.26 -10.61 -13.99
C ALA A 153 -10.76 -10.89 -14.16
N ALA A 154 -11.61 -9.86 -14.01
CA ALA A 154 -13.06 -10.00 -14.20
C ALA A 154 -13.42 -10.49 -15.61
N PHE A 155 -12.77 -9.92 -16.64
CA PHE A 155 -12.98 -10.36 -18.02
C PHE A 155 -12.62 -11.84 -18.20
N ILE A 156 -11.43 -12.25 -17.71
CA ILE A 156 -10.99 -13.64 -17.82
C ILE A 156 -11.94 -14.58 -17.07
N ILE A 157 -12.33 -14.24 -15.85
CA ILE A 157 -13.21 -15.08 -15.02
C ILE A 157 -14.60 -15.23 -15.66
N THR A 158 -15.13 -14.16 -16.24
CA THR A 158 -16.46 -14.18 -16.87
C THR A 158 -16.52 -15.08 -18.10
N TYR A 159 -15.47 -15.11 -18.92
CA TYR A 159 -15.44 -15.86 -20.18
C TYR A 159 -14.69 -17.20 -20.09
N SER A 160 -14.04 -17.48 -18.94
CA SER A 160 -13.23 -18.67 -18.76
C SER A 160 -13.25 -19.14 -17.30
N HIS A 161 -12.10 -19.38 -16.69
CA HIS A 161 -11.96 -19.88 -15.33
C HIS A 161 -11.05 -18.98 -14.50
N TRP A 162 -11.33 -18.84 -13.19
CA TRP A 162 -10.54 -17.99 -12.29
C TRP A 162 -9.04 -18.32 -12.28
N ARG A 163 -8.67 -19.58 -12.52
CA ARG A 163 -7.26 -20.02 -12.60
C ARG A 163 -6.47 -19.27 -13.67
N TYR A 164 -7.10 -18.99 -14.82
CA TYR A 164 -6.45 -18.25 -15.91
C TYR A 164 -6.19 -16.79 -15.54
N SER A 165 -6.98 -16.20 -14.65
CA SER A 165 -6.74 -14.84 -14.16
C SER A 165 -5.49 -14.73 -13.29
N LEU A 166 -5.00 -15.84 -12.73
CA LEU A 166 -3.73 -15.94 -12.01
C LEU A 166 -2.58 -16.42 -12.93
N LEU A 167 -2.88 -17.34 -13.86
CA LEU A 167 -1.87 -17.82 -14.82
C LEU A 167 -1.32 -16.69 -15.68
N LEU A 168 -2.17 -15.78 -16.16
CA LEU A 168 -1.74 -14.64 -16.98
C LEU A 168 -0.67 -13.78 -16.29
N PRO A 169 -0.91 -13.17 -15.11
CA PRO A 169 0.13 -12.39 -14.44
C PRO A 169 1.34 -13.24 -14.03
N GLY A 170 1.15 -14.51 -13.69
CA GLY A 170 2.23 -15.44 -13.36
C GLY A 170 3.19 -15.63 -14.52
N VAL A 171 2.68 -15.95 -15.71
CA VAL A 171 3.48 -16.13 -16.93
C VAL A 171 4.14 -14.80 -17.35
N LEU A 172 3.40 -13.69 -17.35
CA LEU A 172 3.95 -12.38 -17.69
C LEU A 172 5.10 -12.00 -16.75
N ALA A 173 4.96 -12.25 -15.44
CA ALA A 173 6.02 -11.98 -14.46
C ALA A 173 7.26 -12.82 -14.70
N MET A 174 7.11 -14.11 -15.04
CA MET A 174 8.24 -14.98 -15.37
C MET A 174 8.97 -14.51 -16.63
N VAL A 175 8.24 -14.29 -17.71
CA VAL A 175 8.81 -13.85 -19.01
C VAL A 175 9.49 -12.50 -18.84
N PHE A 176 8.82 -11.55 -18.19
CA PHE A 176 9.38 -10.22 -18.01
C PHE A 176 10.54 -10.19 -17.01
N GLY A 177 10.50 -10.99 -15.96
CA GLY A 177 11.62 -11.16 -15.04
C GLY A 177 12.87 -11.68 -15.74
N PHE A 178 12.70 -12.59 -16.71
CA PHE A 178 13.79 -13.06 -17.56
C PHE A 178 14.31 -11.95 -18.51
N ILE A 179 13.42 -11.20 -19.17
CA ILE A 179 13.81 -10.05 -20.00
C ILE A 179 14.55 -9.00 -19.16
N GLN A 180 14.06 -8.69 -17.96
CA GLN A 180 14.67 -7.73 -17.05
C GLN A 180 16.10 -8.10 -16.67
N PHE A 181 16.37 -9.37 -16.47
CA PHE A 181 17.72 -9.86 -16.18
C PHE A 181 18.75 -9.40 -17.21
N PHE A 182 18.38 -9.28 -18.48
CA PHE A 182 19.27 -8.81 -19.55
C PHE A 182 19.20 -7.30 -19.79
N THR A 183 18.05 -6.67 -19.56
CA THR A 183 17.84 -5.26 -19.90
C THR A 183 18.26 -4.30 -18.81
N VAL A 184 18.11 -4.68 -17.53
CA VAL A 184 18.50 -3.84 -16.40
C VAL A 184 19.96 -4.04 -16.04
N ARG A 185 20.67 -2.94 -15.77
CA ARG A 185 22.02 -2.93 -15.21
C ARG A 185 22.00 -2.25 -13.86
N ASP A 186 22.78 -2.75 -12.90
CA ASP A 186 22.82 -2.21 -11.52
C ASP A 186 23.34 -0.76 -11.47
N LYS A 187 24.15 -0.35 -12.45
CA LYS A 187 24.76 0.99 -12.54
C LYS A 187 25.04 1.37 -13.98
N PRO A 188 25.07 2.67 -14.33
CA PRO A 188 25.55 3.13 -15.63
C PRO A 188 27.02 2.80 -15.84
N GLY A 189 27.45 2.72 -17.11
CA GLY A 189 28.84 2.35 -17.45
C GLY A 189 29.90 3.32 -16.89
N ASN A 190 29.54 4.59 -16.76
CA ASN A 190 30.43 5.67 -16.28
C ASN A 190 30.37 5.91 -14.76
N TYR A 191 29.71 5.02 -14.02
CA TYR A 191 29.57 5.18 -12.55
C TYR A 191 30.92 4.95 -11.85
N THR A 192 31.55 6.04 -11.37
CA THR A 192 32.86 5.97 -10.72
C THR A 192 32.76 5.62 -9.24
N ALA A 193 33.82 5.00 -8.70
CA ALA A 193 33.90 4.64 -7.28
C ALA A 193 33.87 5.89 -6.35
N GLU A 194 34.25 7.08 -6.87
CA GLU A 194 34.18 8.36 -6.14
C GLU A 194 32.75 8.86 -5.96
N GLU A 195 31.87 8.70 -6.95
CA GLU A 195 30.43 9.00 -6.81
C GLU A 195 29.76 8.08 -5.79
N SER A 196 30.21 6.82 -5.71
CA SER A 196 29.78 5.89 -4.68
C SER A 196 30.18 6.32 -3.28
N LYS A 197 31.38 6.89 -3.11
CA LYS A 197 31.87 7.41 -1.82
C LYS A 197 31.16 8.71 -1.43
N LYS A 198 30.99 9.67 -2.34
CA LYS A 198 30.26 10.93 -2.07
C LYS A 198 28.81 10.70 -1.64
N LYS A 199 28.12 9.70 -2.22
CA LYS A 199 26.75 9.34 -1.80
C LYS A 199 26.72 8.55 -0.46
N LYS A 200 27.82 7.91 -0.04
CA LYS A 200 27.95 7.29 1.29
C LYS A 200 28.34 8.30 2.37
N THR A 201 29.26 9.20 2.10
CA THR A 201 29.70 10.23 3.06
C THR A 201 28.64 11.29 3.36
N GLY A 202 27.69 11.53 2.47
CA GLY A 202 26.49 12.32 2.78
C GLY A 202 25.55 11.68 3.82
N LYS A 203 25.77 10.40 4.20
CA LYS A 203 25.04 9.68 5.26
C LYS A 203 25.83 9.52 6.56
N GLU A 204 27.14 9.81 6.57
CA GLU A 204 28.04 9.60 7.73
C GLU A 204 28.34 10.88 8.54
N GLY A 205 27.48 11.91 8.45
CA GLY A 205 27.47 12.97 9.46
C GLY A 205 27.02 12.40 10.80
N SER A 206 27.95 12.18 11.75
CA SER A 206 27.79 11.84 13.18
C SER A 206 26.37 11.47 13.58
N GLN A 207 25.97 10.22 13.35
CA GLN A 207 24.75 9.68 13.92
C GLN A 207 24.98 9.51 15.43
N LYS A 208 24.55 10.47 16.25
CA LYS A 208 24.10 10.14 17.60
C LYS A 208 23.01 9.10 17.43
N VAL A 209 23.30 7.86 17.82
CA VAL A 209 22.32 6.76 17.82
C VAL A 209 21.26 7.10 18.87
N ILE A 210 20.29 7.92 18.49
CA ILE A 210 19.12 8.17 19.31
C ILE A 210 18.37 6.82 19.36
N SER A 211 18.11 6.35 20.58
CA SER A 211 17.48 5.05 20.80
C SER A 211 16.09 4.99 20.14
N ARG A 212 15.74 3.86 19.50
CA ARG A 212 14.38 3.62 18.95
C ARG A 212 13.26 3.89 19.97
N LYS A 213 13.57 3.77 21.27
CA LYS A 213 12.63 4.08 22.36
C LYS A 213 12.39 5.59 22.52
N GLU A 214 13.33 6.42 22.14
CA GLU A 214 13.18 7.88 22.21
C GLU A 214 12.28 8.41 21.10
N LEU A 215 12.27 7.75 19.92
CA LEU A 215 11.37 8.07 18.83
C LEU A 215 9.88 7.94 19.26
N LEU A 216 9.56 6.88 20.01
CA LEU A 216 8.19 6.64 20.51
C LEU A 216 7.75 7.65 21.57
N LYS A 217 8.69 8.35 22.20
CA LYS A 217 8.40 9.39 23.21
C LYS A 217 8.13 10.76 22.59
N LEU A 218 8.36 10.91 21.28
CA LEU A 218 8.09 12.18 20.59
C LEU A 218 6.60 12.49 20.63
N PRO A 219 6.23 13.75 20.92
CA PRO A 219 4.82 14.16 21.00
C PRO A 219 4.08 13.85 19.69
N GLY A 220 2.95 13.14 19.77
CA GLY A 220 2.11 12.83 18.62
C GLY A 220 2.61 11.73 17.69
N TYR A 221 3.90 11.33 17.75
CA TYR A 221 4.46 10.34 16.81
C TYR A 221 3.81 8.95 16.92
N LEU A 222 3.61 8.47 18.13
CA LEU A 222 2.91 7.18 18.35
C LEU A 222 1.46 7.23 17.82
N GLY A 223 0.79 8.38 17.97
CA GLY A 223 -0.54 8.61 17.40
C GLY A 223 -0.53 8.51 15.87
N VAL A 224 0.47 9.10 15.19
CA VAL A 224 0.67 8.97 13.74
C VAL A 224 0.85 7.51 13.34
N CYS A 225 1.66 6.75 14.06
CA CYS A 225 1.89 5.33 13.79
C CYS A 225 0.61 4.48 13.94
N ILE A 226 -0.13 4.67 15.03
CA ILE A 226 -1.37 3.92 15.31
C ILE A 226 -2.45 4.26 14.27
N THR A 227 -2.66 5.55 13.98
CA THR A 227 -3.66 5.99 13.01
C THR A 227 -3.31 5.58 11.59
N PHE A 228 -2.02 5.53 11.22
CA PHE A 228 -1.58 4.94 9.95
C PHE A 228 -1.88 3.44 9.89
N GLY A 229 -1.68 2.71 10.99
CA GLY A 229 -2.09 1.30 11.11
C GLY A 229 -3.59 1.11 10.89
N ILE A 230 -4.43 1.92 11.55
CA ILE A 230 -5.89 1.87 11.40
C ILE A 230 -6.34 2.09 9.95
N VAL A 231 -5.85 3.16 9.30
CA VAL A 231 -6.19 3.41 7.89
C VAL A 231 -5.75 2.24 6.99
N SER A 232 -4.61 1.61 7.32
CA SER A 232 -4.13 0.45 6.55
C SER A 232 -4.99 -0.80 6.75
N VAL A 233 -5.57 -1.01 7.96
CA VAL A 233 -6.59 -2.07 8.17
C VAL A 233 -7.77 -1.82 7.24
N VAL A 234 -8.33 -0.60 7.26
CA VAL A 234 -9.51 -0.24 6.47
C VAL A 234 -9.23 -0.31 4.97
N GLN A 235 -8.06 0.16 4.52
CA GLN A 235 -7.65 0.05 3.13
C GLN A 235 -7.69 -1.39 2.63
N PHE A 236 -6.98 -2.27 3.32
CA PHE A 236 -6.86 -3.66 2.89
C PHE A 236 -8.14 -4.45 3.17
N GLY A 237 -8.86 -4.11 4.24
CA GLY A 237 -10.18 -4.67 4.53
C GLY A 237 -11.16 -4.37 3.39
N THR A 238 -11.31 -3.10 3.03
CA THR A 238 -12.18 -2.71 1.91
C THR A 238 -11.73 -3.32 0.58
N LEU A 239 -10.41 -3.30 0.25
CA LEU A 239 -9.88 -3.87 -1.00
C LEU A 239 -10.09 -5.38 -1.13
N GLN A 240 -9.98 -6.12 -0.04
CA GLN A 240 -10.07 -7.58 -0.04
C GLN A 240 -11.51 -8.07 0.10
N TRP A 241 -12.29 -7.45 0.97
CA TRP A 241 -13.58 -7.99 1.39
C TRP A 241 -14.79 -7.31 0.75
N ALA A 242 -14.71 -6.04 0.31
CA ALA A 242 -15.85 -5.42 -0.35
C ALA A 242 -16.24 -6.11 -1.67
N PRO A 243 -15.30 -6.54 -2.55
CA PRO A 243 -15.67 -7.34 -3.73
C PRO A 243 -16.32 -8.68 -3.35
N VAL A 244 -15.83 -9.35 -2.31
CA VAL A 244 -16.42 -10.61 -1.81
C VAL A 244 -17.83 -10.39 -1.28
N TYR A 245 -18.03 -9.31 -0.52
CA TYR A 245 -19.35 -8.90 -0.03
C TYR A 245 -20.33 -8.62 -1.18
N LEU A 246 -19.90 -7.84 -2.19
CA LEU A 246 -20.73 -7.51 -3.34
C LEU A 246 -21.12 -8.75 -4.15
N VAL A 247 -20.19 -9.67 -4.39
CA VAL A 247 -20.42 -10.83 -5.24
C VAL A 247 -21.12 -11.94 -4.45
N ASN A 248 -20.60 -12.35 -3.32
CA ASN A 248 -21.04 -13.56 -2.63
C ASN A 248 -22.22 -13.32 -1.67
N GLU A 249 -22.41 -12.09 -1.16
CA GLU A 249 -23.50 -11.78 -0.25
C GLU A 249 -24.65 -11.05 -0.96
N LEU A 250 -24.34 -10.05 -1.79
CA LEU A 250 -25.35 -9.28 -2.51
C LEU A 250 -25.70 -9.84 -3.90
N GLY A 251 -24.99 -10.87 -4.36
CA GLY A 251 -25.30 -11.56 -5.62
C GLY A 251 -24.94 -10.79 -6.90
N TYR A 252 -24.02 -9.80 -6.80
CA TYR A 252 -23.54 -9.08 -7.96
C TYR A 252 -22.57 -9.92 -8.80
N SER A 253 -22.38 -9.52 -10.06
CA SER A 253 -21.39 -10.15 -10.92
C SER A 253 -19.96 -9.84 -10.47
N ILE A 254 -19.02 -10.72 -10.83
CA ILE A 254 -17.58 -10.50 -10.58
C ILE A 254 -17.09 -9.21 -11.28
N ILE A 255 -17.71 -8.83 -12.40
CA ILE A 255 -17.42 -7.57 -13.09
C ILE A 255 -17.75 -6.37 -12.17
N THR A 256 -18.90 -6.40 -11.49
CA THR A 256 -19.31 -5.35 -10.54
C THR A 256 -18.34 -5.27 -9.37
N GLY A 257 -17.97 -6.38 -8.74
CA GLY A 257 -17.02 -6.41 -7.64
C GLY A 257 -15.64 -5.87 -8.02
N ASN A 258 -15.14 -6.27 -9.18
CA ASN A 258 -13.84 -5.81 -9.66
C ASN A 258 -13.86 -4.38 -10.21
N SER A 259 -14.98 -3.92 -10.81
CA SER A 259 -15.11 -2.50 -11.20
C SER A 259 -15.16 -1.57 -10.00
N PHE A 260 -15.76 -1.99 -8.89
CA PHE A 260 -15.69 -1.29 -7.60
C PHE A 260 -14.22 -1.13 -7.16
N THR A 261 -13.43 -2.21 -7.20
CA THR A 261 -12.01 -2.16 -6.84
C THR A 261 -11.23 -1.21 -7.75
N SER A 262 -11.47 -1.25 -9.06
CA SER A 262 -10.83 -0.33 -10.00
C SER A 262 -11.21 1.13 -9.74
N SER A 263 -12.48 1.39 -9.45
CA SER A 263 -12.96 2.74 -9.09
C SER A 263 -12.33 3.25 -7.79
N LEU A 264 -12.14 2.36 -6.80
CA LEU A 264 -11.44 2.66 -5.56
C LEU A 264 -9.97 3.06 -5.82
N GLU A 265 -9.26 2.35 -6.67
CA GLU A 265 -7.87 2.68 -7.02
C GLU A 265 -7.76 4.02 -7.78
N ILE A 266 -8.71 4.31 -8.70
CA ILE A 266 -8.78 5.61 -9.39
C ILE A 266 -9.08 6.73 -8.41
N GLY A 267 -10.06 6.54 -7.52
CA GLY A 267 -10.36 7.47 -6.44
C GLY A 267 -9.15 7.72 -5.54
N GLY A 268 -8.36 6.67 -5.30
CA GLY A 268 -7.12 6.72 -4.54
C GLY A 268 -6.06 7.63 -5.16
N ILE A 269 -5.89 7.62 -6.47
CA ILE A 269 -5.00 8.55 -7.19
C ILE A 269 -5.46 9.99 -6.95
N CYS A 270 -6.74 10.27 -7.19
CA CYS A 270 -7.31 11.60 -6.99
C CYS A 270 -7.15 12.06 -5.53
N GLY A 271 -7.47 11.19 -4.58
CA GLY A 271 -7.37 11.46 -3.14
C GLY A 271 -5.96 11.80 -2.69
N SER A 272 -4.97 11.04 -3.16
CA SER A 272 -3.56 11.30 -2.87
C SER A 272 -3.09 12.66 -3.37
N LEU A 273 -3.48 13.04 -4.60
CA LEU A 273 -3.13 14.33 -5.18
C LEU A 273 -3.82 15.48 -4.45
N ILE A 274 -5.12 15.36 -4.19
CA ILE A 274 -5.89 16.39 -3.47
C ILE A 274 -5.35 16.57 -2.05
N ALA A 275 -5.09 15.48 -1.34
CA ALA A 275 -4.59 15.53 0.03
C ALA A 275 -3.20 16.15 0.11
N GLY A 276 -2.29 15.79 -0.80
CA GLY A 276 -0.97 16.39 -0.91
C GLY A 276 -1.05 17.89 -1.17
N TYR A 277 -1.74 18.29 -2.23
CA TYR A 277 -1.91 19.70 -2.59
C TYR A 277 -2.55 20.52 -1.48
N TYR A 278 -3.66 20.02 -0.92
CA TYR A 278 -4.41 20.74 0.12
C TYR A 278 -3.61 20.87 1.42
N SER A 279 -2.87 19.83 1.83
CA SER A 279 -2.02 19.90 3.01
C SER A 279 -0.87 20.90 2.85
N ASP A 280 -0.23 20.98 1.68
CA ASP A 280 0.83 21.93 1.41
C ASP A 280 0.29 23.37 1.30
N HIS A 281 -0.91 23.55 0.72
CA HIS A 281 -1.59 24.83 0.69
C HIS A 281 -1.92 25.36 2.10
N LEU A 282 -2.47 24.50 2.96
CA LEU A 282 -2.73 24.88 4.35
C LEU A 282 -1.46 25.24 5.13
N LEU A 283 -0.35 24.55 4.90
CA LEU A 283 0.95 24.89 5.50
C LEU A 283 1.42 26.29 5.14
N THR A 284 1.11 26.77 3.92
CA THR A 284 1.45 28.14 3.52
C THR A 284 0.56 29.19 4.18
N GLN A 285 -0.67 28.83 4.57
CA GLN A 285 -1.61 29.71 5.27
C GLN A 285 -1.37 29.71 6.78
N MET A 286 -1.14 28.54 7.37
CA MET A 286 -0.97 28.33 8.82
C MET A 286 0.50 28.27 9.20
N LYS A 287 1.28 29.30 8.81
CA LYS A 287 2.75 29.35 9.00
C LYS A 287 3.20 29.20 10.45
N ASP A 288 2.33 29.57 11.40
CA ASP A 288 2.64 29.51 12.83
C ASP A 288 2.38 28.12 13.44
N GLU A 289 1.69 27.23 12.73
CA GLU A 289 1.41 25.88 13.21
C GLU A 289 2.50 24.89 12.83
N PRO A 290 2.85 23.90 13.69
CA PRO A 290 3.75 22.84 13.34
C PRO A 290 3.22 22.04 12.14
N CYS A 291 4.08 21.74 11.16
CA CYS A 291 3.72 21.03 9.94
C CYS A 291 2.91 19.74 10.21
N GLN A 292 3.35 18.98 11.21
CA GLN A 292 2.68 17.74 11.62
C GLN A 292 1.22 17.95 12.08
N ASN A 293 0.89 19.05 12.73
CA ASN A 293 -0.46 19.34 13.19
C ASN A 293 -1.39 19.67 12.03
N VAL A 294 -0.90 20.47 11.07
CA VAL A 294 -1.66 20.83 9.85
C VAL A 294 -1.95 19.56 9.05
N ARG A 295 -0.96 18.68 8.88
CA ARG A 295 -1.18 17.42 8.16
C ARG A 295 -2.15 16.49 8.88
N GLN A 296 -2.10 16.38 10.21
CA GLN A 296 -3.04 15.59 10.99
C GLN A 296 -4.47 16.13 10.89
N TYR A 297 -4.64 17.47 10.81
CA TYR A 297 -5.93 18.10 10.58
C TYR A 297 -6.53 17.70 9.22
N VAL A 298 -5.73 17.71 8.15
CA VAL A 298 -6.17 17.23 6.83
C VAL A 298 -6.56 15.76 6.87
N ILE A 299 -5.75 14.91 7.53
CA ILE A 299 -6.07 13.50 7.71
C ILE A 299 -7.41 13.30 8.44
N ALA A 300 -7.70 14.11 9.46
CA ALA A 300 -8.98 14.04 10.20
C ALA A 300 -10.19 14.33 9.31
N TRP A 301 -10.09 15.31 8.39
CA TRP A 301 -11.14 15.59 7.42
C TRP A 301 -11.37 14.44 6.44
N PHE A 302 -10.31 13.88 5.90
CA PHE A 302 -10.40 12.69 5.03
C PHE A 302 -11.00 11.50 5.79
N ALA A 303 -10.62 11.30 7.06
CA ALA A 303 -11.20 10.26 7.91
C ALA A 303 -12.70 10.46 8.14
N SER A 304 -13.16 11.70 8.31
CA SER A 304 -14.59 11.99 8.43
C SER A 304 -15.37 11.64 7.16
N GLY A 305 -14.81 11.94 5.99
CA GLY A 305 -15.35 11.50 4.69
C GLY A 305 -15.37 9.99 4.55
N LEU A 306 -14.31 9.30 5.02
CA LEU A 306 -14.20 7.85 5.00
C LEU A 306 -15.32 7.18 5.80
N VAL A 307 -15.68 7.71 6.99
CA VAL A 307 -16.82 7.23 7.77
C VAL A 307 -18.11 7.30 6.93
N GLY A 308 -18.34 8.41 6.22
CA GLY A 308 -19.52 8.57 5.36
C GLY A 308 -19.60 7.53 4.24
N PHE A 309 -18.50 7.31 3.52
CA PHE A 309 -18.47 6.32 2.43
C PHE A 309 -18.52 4.87 2.91
N LEU A 310 -17.92 4.54 4.05
CA LEU A 310 -18.08 3.22 4.69
C LEU A 310 -19.54 3.00 5.14
N TYR A 311 -20.17 4.02 5.68
CA TYR A 311 -21.59 3.96 6.02
C TYR A 311 -22.46 3.72 4.78
N MET A 312 -22.19 4.43 3.67
CA MET A 312 -22.90 4.21 2.40
C MET A 312 -22.70 2.80 1.88
N LEU A 313 -21.47 2.25 1.92
CA LEU A 313 -21.21 0.86 1.53
C LEU A 313 -22.01 -0.14 2.37
N THR A 314 -22.11 0.11 3.69
CA THR A 314 -22.71 -0.82 4.65
C THR A 314 -24.24 -0.82 4.62
N TYR A 315 -24.84 0.36 4.40
CA TYR A 315 -26.29 0.56 4.59
C TYR A 315 -27.04 1.00 3.32
N CYS A 316 -26.36 1.67 2.37
CA CYS A 316 -27.01 2.21 1.17
C CYS A 316 -26.77 1.33 -0.07
N VAL A 317 -25.86 0.35 0.00
CA VAL A 317 -25.69 -0.63 -1.07
C VAL A 317 -26.56 -1.86 -0.79
N THR A 318 -27.46 -2.14 -1.71
CA THR A 318 -28.39 -3.28 -1.68
C THR A 318 -28.24 -4.08 -2.98
N ASN A 319 -28.85 -5.24 -3.07
CA ASN A 319 -28.85 -6.09 -4.28
C ASN A 319 -29.52 -5.45 -5.51
N TYR A 320 -30.17 -4.28 -5.36
CA TYR A 320 -30.77 -3.50 -6.44
C TYR A 320 -30.00 -2.22 -6.79
N SER A 321 -28.87 -1.96 -6.16
CA SER A 321 -28.08 -0.74 -6.41
C SER A 321 -27.48 -0.74 -7.81
N SER A 322 -27.49 0.41 -8.49
CA SER A 322 -26.90 0.51 -9.83
C SER A 322 -25.37 0.39 -9.78
N LEU A 323 -24.78 -0.12 -10.87
CA LEU A 323 -23.34 -0.23 -11.04
C LEU A 323 -22.65 1.14 -10.85
N MET A 324 -23.26 2.21 -11.36
CA MET A 324 -22.73 3.56 -11.22
C MET A 324 -22.65 3.99 -9.74
N TRP A 325 -23.71 3.71 -8.96
CA TRP A 325 -23.74 4.03 -7.53
C TRP A 325 -22.66 3.28 -6.75
N ILE A 326 -22.50 1.99 -7.01
CA ILE A 326 -21.46 1.15 -6.39
C ILE A 326 -20.06 1.70 -6.72
N ASN A 327 -19.82 2.05 -7.99
CA ASN A 327 -18.52 2.59 -8.41
C ASN A 327 -18.26 4.00 -7.85
N MET A 328 -19.29 4.84 -7.68
CA MET A 328 -19.15 6.14 -7.01
C MET A 328 -18.74 6.00 -5.54
N ILE A 329 -19.34 5.04 -4.83
CA ILE A 329 -18.94 4.72 -3.46
C ILE A 329 -17.50 4.19 -3.42
N GLY A 330 -17.14 3.29 -4.35
CA GLY A 330 -15.77 2.80 -4.48
C GLY A 330 -14.77 3.93 -4.70
N PHE A 331 -15.07 4.85 -5.64
CA PHE A 331 -14.23 6.04 -5.90
C PHE A 331 -14.07 6.91 -4.65
N GLY A 332 -15.17 7.21 -3.94
CA GLY A 332 -15.16 8.01 -2.72
C GLY A 332 -14.37 7.34 -1.58
N LEU A 333 -14.50 6.02 -1.42
CA LEU A 333 -13.69 5.24 -0.48
C LEU A 333 -12.21 5.33 -0.84
N GLY A 334 -11.87 5.14 -2.10
CA GLY A 334 -10.49 5.26 -2.56
C GLY A 334 -9.91 6.65 -2.26
N MET A 335 -10.63 7.70 -2.62
CA MET A 335 -10.23 9.08 -2.37
C MET A 335 -9.96 9.33 -0.88
N THR A 336 -10.84 8.87 0.00
CA THR A 336 -10.76 9.10 1.43
C THR A 336 -9.78 8.18 2.17
N ILE A 337 -9.43 7.02 1.61
CA ILE A 337 -8.42 6.10 2.14
C ILE A 337 -7.01 6.52 1.74
N TYR A 338 -6.77 6.74 0.45
CA TYR A 338 -5.42 6.98 -0.07
C TYR A 338 -4.92 8.41 0.20
N GLY A 339 -5.84 9.39 0.38
CA GLY A 339 -5.49 10.73 0.80
C GLY A 339 -4.64 10.73 2.08
N PRO A 340 -5.15 10.22 3.22
CA PRO A 340 -4.37 10.05 4.44
C PRO A 340 -3.07 9.25 4.25
N ILE A 341 -3.11 8.14 3.53
CA ILE A 341 -1.94 7.27 3.33
C ILE A 341 -0.79 8.03 2.68
N SER A 342 -1.06 8.89 1.70
CA SER A 342 -0.04 9.69 1.04
C SER A 342 0.63 10.71 1.97
N ILE A 343 -0.10 11.22 2.96
CA ILE A 343 0.38 12.22 3.92
C ILE A 343 1.11 11.56 5.10
N TYR A 344 0.68 10.39 5.58
CA TYR A 344 1.25 9.77 6.78
C TYR A 344 2.77 9.56 6.70
N GLY A 345 3.29 9.21 5.53
CA GLY A 345 4.72 9.04 5.34
C GLY A 345 5.51 10.32 5.61
N VAL A 346 5.00 11.45 5.11
CA VAL A 346 5.60 12.78 5.31
C VAL A 346 5.43 13.24 6.76
N THR A 347 4.23 13.06 7.32
CA THR A 347 3.94 13.40 8.72
C THR A 347 4.87 12.68 9.70
N ALA A 348 5.14 11.38 9.46
CA ALA A 348 6.07 10.62 10.28
C ALA A 348 7.49 11.19 10.24
N ILE A 349 7.94 11.67 9.07
CA ILE A 349 9.24 12.33 8.91
C ILE A 349 9.28 13.65 9.66
N GLU A 350 8.24 14.46 9.53
CA GLU A 350 8.13 15.80 10.16
C GLU A 350 8.01 15.74 11.69
N CYS A 351 7.54 14.62 12.25
CA CYS A 351 7.50 14.40 13.70
C CYS A 351 8.88 14.11 14.30
N ALA A 352 9.88 13.75 13.50
CA ALA A 352 11.18 13.30 13.97
C ALA A 352 12.29 14.30 13.61
N PRO A 353 13.39 14.35 14.36
CA PRO A 353 14.59 15.09 13.96
C PRO A 353 15.09 14.63 12.59
N ASN A 354 15.70 15.55 11.81
CA ASN A 354 16.16 15.29 10.45
C ASN A 354 17.08 14.05 10.35
N GLU A 355 17.88 13.79 11.38
CA GLU A 355 18.79 12.64 11.45
C GLU A 355 18.04 11.29 11.54
N MET A 356 16.79 11.31 12.02
CA MET A 356 15.95 10.12 12.21
C MET A 356 14.81 9.99 11.19
N ALA A 357 14.72 10.87 10.23
CA ALA A 357 13.61 10.93 9.25
C ALA A 357 13.35 9.58 8.55
N GLY A 358 14.41 8.90 8.11
CA GLY A 358 14.30 7.58 7.49
C GLY A 358 13.83 6.48 8.46
N THR A 359 14.34 6.48 9.68
CA THR A 359 13.95 5.53 10.73
C THR A 359 12.50 5.74 11.14
N SER A 360 12.08 7.00 11.30
CA SER A 360 10.70 7.37 11.61
C SER A 360 9.74 6.89 10.54
N HIS A 361 10.01 7.17 9.27
CA HIS A 361 9.19 6.70 8.15
C HIS A 361 9.09 5.17 8.11
N ALA A 362 10.21 4.45 8.29
CA ALA A 362 10.24 3.00 8.28
C ALA A 362 9.44 2.40 9.44
N PHE A 363 9.52 3.01 10.63
CA PHE A 363 8.81 2.55 11.81
C PHE A 363 7.29 2.78 11.68
N ALA A 364 6.86 3.95 11.19
CA ALA A 364 5.45 4.20 10.88
C ALA A 364 4.92 3.24 9.81
N GLY A 365 5.73 2.93 8.79
CA GLY A 365 5.43 1.92 7.78
C GLY A 365 5.27 0.50 8.34
N LEU A 366 5.95 0.17 9.45
CA LEU A 366 5.77 -1.10 10.14
C LEU A 366 4.35 -1.21 10.73
N PHE A 367 3.85 -0.16 11.38
CA PHE A 367 2.47 -0.12 11.88
C PHE A 367 1.45 -0.27 10.74
N ALA A 368 1.68 0.40 9.62
CA ALA A 368 0.84 0.22 8.43
C ALA A 368 0.83 -1.24 7.95
N THR A 369 1.99 -1.90 7.92
CA THR A 369 2.08 -3.30 7.49
C THR A 369 1.39 -4.27 8.47
N VAL A 370 1.51 -4.02 9.77
CA VAL A 370 0.75 -4.77 10.79
C VAL A 370 -0.75 -4.59 10.55
N GLY A 371 -1.21 -3.37 10.32
CA GLY A 371 -2.59 -3.07 9.96
C GLY A 371 -3.06 -3.85 8.73
N GLN A 372 -2.27 -3.85 7.65
CA GLN A 372 -2.56 -4.63 6.45
C GLN A 372 -2.73 -6.13 6.74
N SER A 373 -1.91 -6.70 7.61
CA SER A 373 -2.00 -8.11 7.99
C SER A 373 -3.26 -8.40 8.82
N MET A 374 -3.71 -7.44 9.63
CA MET A 374 -4.95 -7.55 10.42
C MET A 374 -6.21 -7.48 9.55
N ALA A 375 -6.13 -6.93 8.35
CA ALA A 375 -7.25 -6.88 7.41
C ALA A 375 -7.65 -8.26 6.86
N GLY A 376 -6.77 -9.24 6.83
CA GLY A 376 -7.08 -10.60 6.38
C GLY A 376 -7.85 -11.41 7.43
N LEU A 377 -7.13 -12.25 8.19
CA LEU A 377 -7.74 -13.19 9.14
C LEU A 377 -8.56 -12.52 10.25
N PRO A 378 -8.11 -11.45 10.94
CA PRO A 378 -8.92 -10.83 11.98
C PRO A 378 -10.26 -10.29 11.49
N LEU A 379 -10.28 -9.53 10.37
CA LEU A 379 -11.55 -9.02 9.84
C LEU A 379 -12.44 -10.13 9.28
N SER A 380 -11.87 -11.17 8.66
CA SER A 380 -12.66 -12.31 8.21
C SER A 380 -13.38 -13.02 9.34
N TYR A 381 -12.81 -13.04 10.54
CA TYR A 381 -13.43 -13.59 11.72
C TYR A 381 -14.73 -12.85 12.07
N PHE A 382 -14.70 -11.49 12.06
CA PHE A 382 -15.90 -10.69 12.25
C PHE A 382 -16.94 -10.97 11.16
N ALA A 383 -16.53 -11.03 9.89
CA ALA A 383 -17.44 -11.33 8.78
C ALA A 383 -18.06 -12.74 8.87
N LYS A 384 -17.32 -13.73 9.39
CA LYS A 384 -17.80 -15.10 9.51
C LYS A 384 -18.79 -15.27 10.65
N PHE A 385 -18.46 -14.78 11.87
CA PHE A 385 -19.21 -15.05 13.09
C PHE A 385 -20.33 -14.04 13.36
N TRP A 386 -20.16 -12.77 12.92
CA TRP A 386 -21.13 -11.70 13.18
C TRP A 386 -21.68 -11.05 11.90
N GLY A 387 -21.26 -11.55 10.73
CA GLY A 387 -21.73 -11.07 9.44
C GLY A 387 -21.01 -9.84 8.90
N TRP A 388 -21.25 -9.56 7.63
CA TRP A 388 -20.58 -8.49 6.88
C TRP A 388 -20.83 -7.09 7.45
N ARG A 389 -22.05 -6.81 7.91
CA ARG A 389 -22.37 -5.51 8.51
C ARG A 389 -21.53 -5.24 9.75
N THR A 390 -21.35 -6.23 10.62
CA THR A 390 -20.52 -6.08 11.82
C THR A 390 -19.07 -5.84 11.48
N MET A 391 -18.54 -6.48 10.45
CA MET A 391 -17.18 -6.24 9.97
C MET A 391 -17.01 -4.77 9.52
N PHE A 392 -17.89 -4.26 8.65
CA PHE A 392 -17.80 -2.87 8.20
C PHE A 392 -18.11 -1.86 9.31
N ILE A 393 -19.01 -2.18 10.25
CA ILE A 393 -19.23 -1.34 11.45
C ILE A 393 -17.95 -1.28 12.29
N THR A 394 -17.21 -2.37 12.41
CA THR A 394 -15.92 -2.37 13.13
C THR A 394 -14.94 -1.41 12.45
N GLU A 395 -14.84 -1.43 11.11
CA GLU A 395 -14.02 -0.46 10.37
C GLU A 395 -14.49 0.98 10.60
N ILE A 396 -15.82 1.24 10.56
CA ILE A 396 -16.39 2.58 10.84
C ILE A 396 -15.99 3.04 12.24
N LEU A 397 -16.16 2.20 13.26
CA LEU A 397 -15.80 2.53 14.64
C LEU A 397 -14.32 2.85 14.81
N MET A 398 -13.43 2.06 14.15
CA MET A 398 -11.99 2.33 14.15
C MET A 398 -11.69 3.71 13.54
N VAL A 399 -12.33 4.07 12.42
CA VAL A 399 -12.13 5.36 11.76
C VAL A 399 -12.74 6.52 12.58
N VAL A 400 -13.88 6.32 13.22
CA VAL A 400 -14.50 7.33 14.11
C VAL A 400 -13.59 7.62 15.31
N MET A 401 -13.07 6.59 15.96
CA MET A 401 -12.11 6.76 17.05
C MET A 401 -10.83 7.47 16.59
N MET A 402 -10.33 7.10 15.40
CA MET A 402 -9.17 7.74 14.80
C MET A 402 -9.44 9.24 14.51
N ALA A 403 -10.54 9.57 13.86
CA ALA A 403 -10.91 10.95 13.54
C ALA A 403 -11.09 11.78 14.82
N GLY A 404 -11.78 11.23 15.83
CA GLY A 404 -11.95 11.85 17.13
C GLY A 404 -10.63 12.14 17.83
N TYR A 405 -9.71 11.15 17.83
CA TYR A 405 -8.35 11.34 18.36
C TYR A 405 -7.60 12.48 17.64
N LEU A 406 -7.62 12.48 16.31
CA LEU A 406 -6.92 13.49 15.50
C LEU A 406 -7.48 14.90 15.73
N PHE A 407 -8.79 15.07 15.79
CA PHE A 407 -9.40 16.37 16.10
C PHE A 407 -9.10 16.85 17.53
N MET A 408 -9.14 15.96 18.52
CA MET A 408 -8.77 16.30 19.89
C MET A 408 -7.29 16.67 20.02
N TYR A 409 -6.41 15.93 19.35
CA TYR A 409 -4.97 16.19 19.37
C TYR A 409 -4.66 17.56 18.76
N THR A 410 -5.17 17.84 17.56
CA THR A 410 -4.94 19.13 16.88
C THR A 410 -5.48 20.30 17.69
N LYS A 411 -6.68 20.19 18.29
CA LYS A 411 -7.26 21.20 19.15
C LYS A 411 -6.43 21.43 20.43
N SER A 412 -5.94 20.36 21.06
CA SER A 412 -5.13 20.45 22.28
C SER A 412 -3.79 21.19 22.02
N CYS A 413 -3.15 20.88 20.89
CA CYS A 413 -1.93 21.59 20.48
C CYS A 413 -2.16 23.09 20.26
N HIS A 414 -3.29 23.45 19.64
CA HIS A 414 -3.66 24.86 19.41
C HIS A 414 -3.88 25.61 20.73
N VAL A 415 -4.65 25.03 21.67
CA VAL A 415 -4.92 25.63 22.99
C VAL A 415 -3.66 25.81 23.82
N GLN A 416 -2.77 24.83 23.85
CA GLN A 416 -1.48 24.94 24.58
C GLN A 416 -0.62 26.08 24.06
N ARG A 417 -0.68 26.36 22.78
CA ARG A 417 0.08 27.45 22.17
C ARG A 417 -0.51 28.82 22.47
N GLU A 418 -1.83 28.97 22.39
CA GLU A 418 -2.51 30.22 22.77
C GLU A 418 -2.24 30.61 24.23
N THR A 419 -2.18 29.59 25.12
CA THR A 419 -1.83 29.83 26.53
C THR A 419 -0.36 30.19 26.73
N ALA A 420 0.56 29.68 25.90
CA ALA A 420 1.98 29.97 25.96
C ALA A 420 2.33 31.36 25.37
N THR A 421 1.52 31.88 24.45
CA THR A 421 1.72 33.20 23.80
C THR A 421 1.03 34.36 24.51
N LYS A 422 0.12 34.10 25.47
CA LYS A 422 -0.44 35.15 26.30
C LYS A 422 0.65 35.71 27.23
N PRO A 423 0.93 37.05 27.18
CA PRO A 423 1.85 37.66 28.14
C PRO A 423 1.30 37.40 29.55
N LYS A 424 2.18 36.94 30.44
CA LYS A 424 1.86 36.90 31.88
C LYS A 424 1.50 38.31 32.25
N SER A 425 0.21 38.56 32.51
CA SER A 425 -0.24 39.77 33.15
C SER A 425 0.31 39.74 34.58
N ASP A 426 1.36 40.50 34.79
CA ASP A 426 1.85 40.83 36.12
C ASP A 426 0.81 41.64 36.92
#